data_d728201244deda8dbcf880a44f56d6c3
#
_entry.id   d728201244deda8dbcf880a44f56d6c3
#
_cell.length_a   1.000
_cell.length_b   1.000
_cell.length_c   1.000
_cell.angle_alpha   90.00
_cell.angle_beta   90.00
_cell.angle_gamma   90.00
#
_symmetry.space_group_name_H-M   'P 1'
#
loop_
_entity.id
_entity.type
_entity.pdbx_description
1 polymer ?
#
loop_
_entity_poly.entity_id
_entity_poly.type
_entity_poly.pdbx_seq_one_letter_code
_entity_poly.pdbx_strand_id
1 'polypeptide(L)'
;MQKIDLAPGSGPEIKSGQNALVHYTGWLYDPAAPENKGKKFDSSVDRNEPFEFPVGGGMVIKGWDEGVAGMKVGGKRRLVIPPDMGYGARGAGGVIPPNATLVFDVELVEIR
;
A
#
# COMPACT_ATOMS: atom_id res chain seq x y z
N MET A 1 1.64 -3.23 12.06
CA MET A 1 0.91 -2.84 10.83
C MET A 1 -0.52 -3.33 10.91
N GLN A 2 -1.46 -2.52 10.44
CA GLN A 2 -2.88 -2.90 10.35
C GLN A 2 -3.25 -3.16 8.89
N LYS A 3 -4.06 -4.20 8.67
CA LYS A 3 -4.62 -4.55 7.37
C LYS A 3 -6.14 -4.57 7.50
N ILE A 4 -6.82 -3.70 6.76
CA ILE A 4 -8.27 -3.56 6.83
C ILE A 4 -8.83 -3.79 5.43
N ASP A 5 -9.59 -4.87 5.24
CA ASP A 5 -10.21 -5.14 3.95
C ASP A 5 -11.41 -4.23 3.75
N LEU A 6 -11.33 -3.37 2.73
CA LEU A 6 -12.43 -2.47 2.35
C LEU A 6 -13.39 -3.17 1.39
N ALA A 7 -12.87 -4.05 0.55
CA ALA A 7 -13.64 -4.91 -0.34
C ALA A 7 -12.88 -6.22 -0.50
N PRO A 8 -13.53 -7.39 -0.39
CA PRO A 8 -12.80 -8.67 -0.35
C PRO A 8 -12.26 -9.12 -1.71
N GLY A 9 -12.88 -8.67 -2.81
CA GLY A 9 -12.56 -9.20 -4.11
C GLY A 9 -13.15 -10.60 -4.31
N SER A 10 -13.15 -11.08 -5.55
CA SER A 10 -13.70 -12.40 -5.89
C SER A 10 -12.77 -13.22 -6.79
N GLY A 11 -11.67 -12.64 -7.23
CA GLY A 11 -10.70 -13.33 -8.07
C GLY A 11 -9.70 -14.17 -7.29
N PRO A 12 -8.66 -14.66 -7.99
CA PRO A 12 -7.60 -15.44 -7.34
C PRO A 12 -6.89 -14.66 -6.24
N GLU A 13 -6.41 -15.39 -5.24
CA GLU A 13 -5.62 -14.81 -4.16
C GLU A 13 -4.16 -14.73 -4.56
N ILE A 14 -3.53 -13.56 -4.33
CA ILE A 14 -2.12 -13.38 -4.63
C ILE A 14 -1.25 -13.95 -3.50
N LYS A 15 -0.17 -14.60 -3.92
CA LYS A 15 0.80 -15.23 -3.01
C LYS A 15 2.18 -14.66 -3.24
N SER A 16 3.04 -14.80 -2.24
CA SER A 16 4.45 -14.44 -2.36
C SER A 16 5.07 -15.13 -3.58
N GLY A 17 5.86 -14.39 -4.34
CA GLY A 17 6.48 -14.87 -5.58
C GLY A 17 5.70 -14.55 -6.84
N GLN A 18 4.46 -14.11 -6.72
CA GLN A 18 3.67 -13.64 -7.85
C GLN A 18 3.78 -12.13 -8.01
N ASN A 19 3.54 -11.63 -9.23
CA ASN A 19 3.53 -10.19 -9.49
C ASN A 19 2.13 -9.62 -9.32
N ALA A 20 2.04 -8.55 -8.55
CA ALA A 20 0.79 -7.82 -8.33
C ALA A 20 0.76 -6.58 -9.21
N LEU A 21 -0.35 -6.38 -9.92
CA LEU A 21 -0.66 -5.12 -10.57
C LEU A 21 -1.68 -4.41 -9.71
N VAL A 22 -1.31 -3.24 -9.17
CA VAL A 22 -2.14 -2.53 -8.19
C VAL A 22 -2.39 -1.09 -8.59
N HIS A 23 -3.54 -0.55 -8.16
CA HIS A 23 -3.73 0.88 -8.00
C HIS A 23 -3.65 1.20 -6.51
N TYR A 24 -3.06 2.34 -6.19
CA TYR A 24 -2.89 2.74 -4.79
C TYR A 24 -2.95 4.25 -4.64
N THR A 25 -3.30 4.67 -3.43
CA THR A 25 -3.13 6.04 -2.97
C THR A 25 -2.55 6.01 -1.57
N GLY A 26 -1.57 6.85 -1.30
CA GLY A 26 -0.90 6.93 0.00
C GLY A 26 -1.03 8.29 0.64
N TRP A 27 -1.24 8.28 1.96
CA TRP A 27 -1.33 9.48 2.80
C TRP A 27 -0.42 9.34 4.00
N LEU A 28 0.02 10.47 4.53
CA LEU A 28 0.62 10.49 5.86
C LEU A 28 -0.48 10.22 6.89
N TYR A 29 -0.20 9.36 7.86
CA TYR A 29 -1.14 9.09 8.94
C TYR A 29 -1.31 10.36 9.78
N ASP A 30 -2.56 10.77 10.00
CA ASP A 30 -2.92 11.91 10.82
C ASP A 30 -4.16 11.55 11.64
N PRO A 31 -4.03 11.35 12.95
CA PRO A 31 -5.16 10.94 13.79
C PRO A 31 -6.27 11.99 13.87
N ALA A 32 -5.98 13.25 13.51
CA ALA A 32 -6.97 14.32 13.50
C ALA A 32 -7.71 14.43 12.17
N ALA A 33 -7.25 13.74 11.12
CA ALA A 33 -7.87 13.79 9.80
C ALA A 33 -8.95 12.72 9.64
N PRO A 34 -9.94 12.95 8.74
CA PRO A 34 -10.93 11.91 8.42
C PRO A 34 -10.24 10.65 7.92
N GLU A 35 -10.65 9.48 8.46
CA GLU A 35 -10.07 8.16 8.15
C GLU A 35 -8.56 8.11 8.41
N ASN A 36 -8.04 9.00 9.26
CA ASN A 36 -6.61 9.14 9.56
C ASN A 36 -5.74 9.46 8.33
N LYS A 37 -6.37 9.94 7.27
CA LYS A 37 -5.69 10.30 6.03
C LYS A 37 -5.29 11.76 6.06
N GLY A 38 -4.03 12.02 6.34
CA GLY A 38 -3.45 13.34 6.29
C GLY A 38 -3.11 13.75 4.86
N LYS A 39 -1.93 14.31 4.66
CA LYS A 39 -1.50 14.76 3.34
C LYS A 39 -1.27 13.58 2.41
N LYS A 40 -1.90 13.61 1.23
CA LYS A 40 -1.64 12.65 0.16
C LYS A 40 -0.26 12.91 -0.43
N PHE A 41 0.57 11.86 -0.55
CA PHE A 41 1.92 12.01 -1.08
C PHE A 41 2.14 11.27 -2.40
N ASP A 42 1.29 10.32 -2.75
CA ASP A 42 1.43 9.57 -4.00
C ASP A 42 0.11 8.90 -4.36
N SER A 43 -0.13 8.72 -5.67
CA SER A 43 -1.30 7.98 -6.17
C SER A 43 -1.08 7.52 -7.59
N SER A 44 -1.18 6.22 -7.82
CA SER A 44 -1.17 5.64 -9.17
C SER A 44 -2.46 6.01 -9.92
N VAL A 45 -3.56 6.19 -9.18
CA VAL A 45 -4.86 6.58 -9.75
C VAL A 45 -4.77 7.97 -10.38
N ASP A 46 -4.13 8.90 -9.69
CA ASP A 46 -3.95 10.27 -10.20
C ASP A 46 -3.11 10.29 -11.49
N ARG A 47 -2.16 9.37 -11.62
CA ARG A 47 -1.34 9.22 -12.82
C ARG A 47 -2.01 8.37 -13.87
N ASN A 48 -3.12 7.71 -13.54
CA ASN A 48 -3.77 6.72 -14.39
C ASN A 48 -2.80 5.64 -14.89
N GLU A 49 -1.92 5.17 -13.98
CA GLU A 49 -0.84 4.25 -14.31
C GLU A 49 -0.68 3.23 -13.17
N PRO A 50 -1.21 2.00 -13.33
CA PRO A 50 -1.07 0.99 -12.30
C PRO A 50 0.39 0.58 -12.11
N PHE A 51 0.71 0.11 -10.92
CA PHE A 51 2.06 -0.25 -10.52
C PHE A 51 2.17 -1.76 -10.36
N GLU A 52 3.21 -2.34 -10.96
CA GLU A 52 3.47 -3.78 -10.86
C GLU A 52 4.70 -4.05 -9.99
N PHE A 53 4.60 -5.04 -9.10
CA PHE A 53 5.74 -5.44 -8.28
C PHE A 53 5.63 -6.91 -7.88
N PRO A 54 6.78 -7.60 -7.67
CA PRO A 54 6.77 -8.97 -7.16
C PRO A 54 6.51 -8.95 -5.65
N VAL A 55 5.46 -9.65 -5.21
CA VAL A 55 5.09 -9.71 -3.80
C VAL A 55 6.11 -10.54 -3.03
N GLY A 56 6.62 -9.97 -1.93
CA GLY A 56 7.61 -10.64 -1.09
C GLY A 56 9.03 -10.56 -1.61
N GLY A 57 9.27 -9.83 -2.70
CA GLY A 57 10.59 -9.76 -3.35
C GLY A 57 11.54 -8.72 -2.79
N GLY A 58 11.12 -7.92 -1.81
CA GLY A 58 11.95 -6.84 -1.26
C GLY A 58 12.13 -5.65 -2.20
N MET A 59 11.31 -5.54 -3.23
CA MET A 59 11.39 -4.47 -4.23
C MET A 59 10.58 -3.24 -3.85
N VAL A 60 9.75 -3.37 -2.82
CA VAL A 60 8.88 -2.32 -2.29
C VAL A 60 9.04 -2.26 -0.78
N ILE A 61 8.43 -1.27 -0.14
CA ILE A 61 8.47 -1.20 1.33
C ILE A 61 7.89 -2.48 1.94
N LYS A 62 8.40 -2.85 3.10
CA LYS A 62 8.02 -4.10 3.76
C LYS A 62 6.52 -4.20 4.02
N GLY A 63 5.89 -3.07 4.35
CA GLY A 63 4.44 -3.02 4.57
C GLY A 63 3.63 -3.45 3.34
N TRP A 64 4.12 -3.21 2.14
CA TRP A 64 3.47 -3.67 0.91
C TRP A 64 3.72 -5.16 0.67
N ASP A 65 4.98 -5.62 0.83
CA ASP A 65 5.28 -7.05 0.65
C ASP A 65 4.43 -7.92 1.57
N GLU A 66 4.23 -7.48 2.81
CA GLU A 66 3.42 -8.23 3.78
C GLU A 66 1.94 -7.89 3.69
N GLY A 67 1.60 -6.65 3.35
CA GLY A 67 0.23 -6.18 3.35
C GLY A 67 -0.59 -6.60 2.15
N VAL A 68 0.03 -6.70 0.97
CA VAL A 68 -0.66 -7.08 -0.28
C VAL A 68 -0.81 -8.59 -0.40
N ALA A 69 0.09 -9.36 0.20
CA ALA A 69 -0.02 -10.82 0.20
C ALA A 69 -1.37 -11.26 0.78
N GLY A 70 -2.04 -12.18 0.11
CA GLY A 70 -3.34 -12.68 0.53
C GLY A 70 -4.53 -11.89 0.00
N MET A 71 -4.31 -10.79 -0.72
CA MET A 71 -5.41 -10.08 -1.38
C MET A 71 -5.95 -10.90 -2.55
N LYS A 72 -7.22 -10.70 -2.85
CA LYS A 72 -7.85 -11.29 -4.05
C LYS A 72 -8.01 -10.24 -5.12
N VAL A 73 -7.92 -10.64 -6.38
CA VAL A 73 -8.16 -9.74 -7.52
C VAL A 73 -9.55 -9.13 -7.39
N GLY A 74 -9.62 -7.81 -7.57
CA GLY A 74 -10.82 -7.00 -7.37
C GLY A 74 -10.98 -6.49 -5.95
N GLY A 75 -10.14 -6.94 -5.01
CA GLY A 75 -10.19 -6.51 -3.62
C GLY A 75 -9.51 -5.17 -3.39
N LYS A 76 -9.92 -4.51 -2.31
CA LYS A 76 -9.29 -3.29 -1.79
C LYS A 76 -8.91 -3.51 -0.35
N ARG A 77 -7.71 -3.07 0.01
CA ARG A 77 -7.21 -3.19 1.37
C ARG A 77 -6.55 -1.89 1.80
N ARG A 78 -6.89 -1.47 3.01
CA ARG A 78 -6.21 -0.34 3.66
C ARG A 78 -5.08 -0.87 4.52
N LEU A 79 -3.90 -0.30 4.33
CA LEU A 79 -2.71 -0.65 5.10
C LEU A 79 -2.32 0.56 5.95
N VAL A 80 -2.18 0.34 7.26
CA VAL A 80 -1.59 1.34 8.15
C VAL A 80 -0.20 0.83 8.50
N ILE A 81 0.81 1.50 7.98
CA ILE A 81 2.19 1.01 7.96
C ILE A 81 3.05 1.84 8.90
N PRO A 82 3.62 1.22 9.97
CA PRO A 82 4.53 1.94 10.86
C PRO A 82 5.85 2.25 10.15
N PRO A 83 6.65 3.19 10.68
CA PRO A 83 7.90 3.61 10.01
C PRO A 83 8.87 2.48 9.70
N ASP A 84 9.00 1.50 10.58
CA ASP A 84 9.94 0.39 10.40
C ASP A 84 9.54 -0.56 9.25
N MET A 85 8.31 -0.49 8.80
CA MET A 85 7.81 -1.23 7.62
C MET A 85 7.58 -0.32 6.43
N GLY A 86 7.89 0.96 6.56
CA GLY A 86 7.79 1.97 5.51
C GLY A 86 9.16 2.56 5.20
N TYR A 87 9.29 3.88 5.33
CA TYR A 87 10.51 4.58 4.96
C TYR A 87 11.42 4.92 6.16
N GLY A 88 11.05 4.49 7.35
CA GLY A 88 11.89 4.54 8.53
C GLY A 88 12.33 5.94 8.96
N ALA A 89 13.52 6.00 9.55
CA ALA A 89 14.08 7.24 10.08
C ALA A 89 14.54 8.21 8.99
N ARG A 90 14.68 7.75 7.74
CA ARG A 90 15.09 8.61 6.61
C ARG A 90 13.95 9.38 5.97
N GLY A 91 12.74 8.80 5.97
CA GLY A 91 11.68 9.32 5.14
C GLY A 91 11.98 9.12 3.66
N ALA A 92 11.33 9.85 2.78
CA ALA A 92 11.53 9.74 1.34
C ALA A 92 11.27 11.06 0.63
N GLY A 93 12.26 11.47 -0.18
CA GLY A 93 12.11 12.50 -1.19
C GLY A 93 11.51 13.84 -0.75
N GLY A 94 11.61 14.23 0.50
CA GLY A 94 11.03 15.48 1.00
C GLY A 94 9.51 15.47 1.17
N VAL A 95 8.83 14.38 0.75
CA VAL A 95 7.38 14.26 0.88
C VAL A 95 6.97 13.38 2.05
N ILE A 96 7.82 12.42 2.42
CA ILE A 96 7.59 11.57 3.59
C ILE A 96 8.63 11.94 4.64
N PRO A 97 8.19 12.52 5.78
CA PRO A 97 9.13 12.90 6.84
C PRO A 97 9.71 11.66 7.53
N PRO A 98 10.81 11.85 8.28
CA PRO A 98 11.35 10.78 9.11
C PRO A 98 10.33 10.23 10.10
N ASN A 99 10.35 8.94 10.33
CA ASN A 99 9.51 8.24 11.31
C ASN A 99 8.01 8.39 11.04
N ALA A 100 7.61 8.49 9.76
CA ALA A 100 6.21 8.64 9.41
C ALA A 100 5.48 7.30 9.38
N THR A 101 4.28 7.29 9.96
CA THR A 101 3.30 6.22 9.75
C THR A 101 2.50 6.56 8.50
N LEU A 102 2.22 5.56 7.67
CA LEU A 102 1.61 5.75 6.36
C LEU A 102 0.26 5.05 6.30
N VAL A 103 -0.66 5.61 5.52
CA VAL A 103 -1.93 4.97 5.19
C VAL A 103 -1.98 4.79 3.68
N PHE A 104 -2.18 3.56 3.22
CA PHE A 104 -2.38 3.26 1.81
C PHE A 104 -3.72 2.58 1.61
N ASP A 105 -4.44 2.98 0.57
CA ASP A 105 -5.55 2.20 0.03
C ASP A 105 -5.05 1.54 -1.25
N VAL A 106 -5.05 0.21 -1.29
CA VAL A 106 -4.49 -0.58 -2.39
C VAL A 106 -5.59 -1.44 -2.98
N GLU A 107 -5.71 -1.40 -4.30
CA GLU A 107 -6.60 -2.27 -5.06
C GLU A 107 -5.76 -3.24 -5.88
N LEU A 108 -6.01 -4.55 -5.74
CA LEU A 108 -5.35 -5.55 -6.57
C LEU A 108 -6.13 -5.69 -7.87
N VAL A 109 -5.52 -5.20 -8.96
CA VAL A 109 -6.17 -5.17 -10.27
C VAL A 109 -6.00 -6.51 -10.98
N GLU A 110 -4.79 -7.07 -10.92
CA GLU A 110 -4.44 -8.28 -11.68
C GLU A 110 -3.23 -8.96 -11.06
N ILE A 111 -3.13 -10.28 -11.25
CA ILE A 111 -1.92 -11.06 -10.95
C ILE A 111 -1.24 -11.37 -12.28
N ARG A 112 0.06 -11.06 -12.36
CA ARG A 112 0.82 -11.25 -13.60
C ARG A 112 2.01 -12.19 -13.49
#